data_9638e8fb9e4eb8207dd0384d91eb86f9
#
_entry.id   9638e8fb9e4eb8207dd0384d91eb86f9
#
_cell.length_a   1.000
_cell.length_b   1.000
_cell.length_c   1.000
_cell.angle_alpha   90.00
_cell.angle_beta   90.00
_cell.angle_gamma   90.00
#
_symmetry.space_group_name_H-M   'P 1'
#
loop_
_entity.id
_entity.type
_entity.pdbx_description
1 polymer ?
#
loop_
_entity_poly.entity_id
_entity_poly.type
_entity_poly.pdbx_seq_one_letter_code
_entity_poly.pdbx_strand_id
1 'polypeptide(L)'
;IRTYDADPPVVLSVQTTGAMLPEGADCVIMIEYTEQVRENVVRFNGASTRDNICRKSEDIREGDAVLLHGSRIAAQHVAVLATVGCTYPRVYRKARVGIIATGDELVEPTEYPGPSQIRTSNSHQLYAQALTADTLPTYYGIARDTKPAIDSALKRAIAENDVILLSGGVSKGDFDLVPDIMTENGVEILFDSIAIKPGKPTTFGVSPDIYCFGLPGNPVSTFIQFEILVKPFLYKIMGYDFHPFHSMLPLASPIKTKGTDRETWLPVKLTPDGRVEAGAYHGSAHINALCDADGLIVLPIGTTVMQEGTLVRVRPIQ
;
A
#
# COMPACT_ATOMS: atom_id res chain seq x y z
N ILE A 1 48.07 4.92 27.01
CA ILE A 1 48.68 3.80 26.26
C ILE A 1 49.69 4.41 25.32
N ARG A 2 50.91 3.89 25.27
CA ARG A 2 51.96 4.40 24.42
C ARG A 2 52.23 3.44 23.27
N THR A 3 52.38 3.99 22.06
CA THR A 3 53.16 3.33 21.02
C THR A 3 54.64 3.41 21.39
N TYR A 4 55.41 2.36 21.12
CA TYR A 4 56.86 2.40 21.23
C TYR A 4 57.37 3.48 20.26
N ASP A 5 58.24 4.39 20.82
CA ASP A 5 58.94 5.42 20.08
C ASP A 5 58.14 6.59 19.48
N ALA A 6 56.96 6.91 20.00
CA ALA A 6 56.28 8.16 19.61
C ALA A 6 56.74 9.33 20.53
N ASP A 7 57.29 10.37 19.95
CA ASP A 7 57.55 11.64 20.60
C ASP A 7 56.73 12.73 19.84
N PRO A 8 55.67 13.30 20.41
CA PRO A 8 55.17 13.21 21.78
C PRO A 8 54.42 11.90 22.13
N PRO A 9 54.23 11.59 23.42
CA PRO A 9 53.55 10.37 23.85
C PRO A 9 52.07 10.38 23.42
N VAL A 10 51.61 9.28 22.81
CA VAL A 10 50.23 9.09 22.43
C VAL A 10 49.41 8.75 23.66
N VAL A 11 48.34 9.52 23.90
CA VAL A 11 47.37 9.24 24.95
C VAL A 11 46.21 8.46 24.33
N LEU A 12 45.90 7.28 24.86
CA LEU A 12 44.76 6.47 24.44
C LEU A 12 43.72 6.44 25.56
N SER A 13 42.46 6.54 25.15
CA SER A 13 41.28 6.37 26.02
C SER A 13 40.40 5.27 25.47
N VAL A 14 39.89 4.39 26.32
CA VAL A 14 38.90 3.38 25.93
C VAL A 14 37.53 4.05 25.88
N GLN A 15 36.88 3.95 24.71
CA GLN A 15 35.57 4.54 24.46
C GLN A 15 34.59 3.48 24.01
N THR A 16 33.33 3.67 24.33
CA THR A 16 32.23 2.89 23.73
C THR A 16 31.81 3.48 22.40
N THR A 17 31.26 2.67 21.53
CA THR A 17 30.66 3.13 20.26
C THR A 17 29.65 4.26 20.54
N GLY A 18 29.73 5.35 19.80
CA GLY A 18 28.88 6.53 19.95
C GLY A 18 29.31 7.52 21.04
N ALA A 19 30.44 7.26 21.76
CA ALA A 19 30.99 8.21 22.72
C ALA A 19 31.59 9.44 22.01
N MET A 20 31.59 10.57 22.71
CA MET A 20 32.27 11.77 22.24
C MET A 20 33.79 11.54 22.19
N LEU A 21 34.40 11.93 21.07
CA LEU A 21 35.84 11.84 20.91
C LEU A 21 36.54 12.74 21.95
N PRO A 22 37.52 12.21 22.69
CA PRO A 22 38.30 13.03 23.63
C PRO A 22 39.08 14.15 22.92
N GLU A 23 39.27 15.26 23.62
CA GLU A 23 40.09 16.36 23.11
C GLU A 23 41.53 15.88 22.81
N GLY A 24 42.04 16.25 21.63
CA GLY A 24 43.35 15.84 21.14
C GLY A 24 43.42 14.46 20.48
N ALA A 25 42.33 13.70 20.45
CA ALA A 25 42.25 12.45 19.68
C ALA A 25 41.88 12.72 18.21
N ASP A 26 42.50 12.00 17.28
CA ASP A 26 42.34 12.16 15.83
C ASP A 26 41.87 10.90 15.13
N CYS A 27 41.83 9.75 15.82
CA CYS A 27 41.27 8.52 15.28
C CYS A 27 40.74 7.60 16.39
N VAL A 28 39.89 6.65 15.99
CA VAL A 28 39.40 5.56 16.84
C VAL A 28 39.86 4.23 16.25
N ILE A 29 40.60 3.46 17.04
CA ILE A 29 41.04 2.12 16.66
C ILE A 29 40.07 1.11 17.24
N MET A 30 39.52 0.26 16.39
CA MET A 30 38.61 -0.82 16.84
C MET A 30 39.36 -1.83 17.68
N ILE A 31 38.74 -2.29 18.77
CA ILE A 31 39.35 -3.19 19.76
C ILE A 31 39.82 -4.50 19.13
N GLU A 32 39.18 -4.96 18.09
CA GLU A 32 39.50 -6.18 17.34
C GLU A 32 40.87 -6.14 16.68
N TYR A 33 41.41 -4.93 16.45
CA TYR A 33 42.74 -4.72 15.90
C TYR A 33 43.76 -4.37 16.97
N THR A 34 43.43 -4.60 18.23
CA THR A 34 44.32 -4.27 19.36
C THR A 34 44.58 -5.48 20.22
N GLU A 35 45.76 -5.50 20.85
CA GLU A 35 46.15 -6.50 21.83
C GLU A 35 46.71 -5.81 23.04
N GLN A 36 46.22 -6.10 24.23
CA GLN A 36 46.79 -5.60 25.48
C GLN A 36 48.02 -6.43 25.82
N VAL A 37 49.18 -5.81 25.65
CA VAL A 37 50.46 -6.49 25.88
C VAL A 37 50.85 -6.51 27.36
N ARG A 38 50.54 -5.41 28.09
CA ARG A 38 50.71 -5.25 29.55
C ARG A 38 49.84 -4.07 30.02
N GLU A 39 49.83 -3.85 31.31
CA GLU A 39 49.11 -2.71 31.88
C GLU A 39 49.53 -1.40 31.17
N ASN A 40 48.57 -0.62 30.70
CA ASN A 40 48.77 0.64 29.97
C ASN A 40 49.55 0.55 28.64
N VAL A 41 49.69 -0.63 28.04
CA VAL A 41 50.32 -0.85 26.73
C VAL A 41 49.44 -1.69 25.83
N VAL A 42 49.01 -1.11 24.73
CA VAL A 42 48.24 -1.78 23.69
C VAL A 42 49.02 -1.80 22.39
N ARG A 43 49.04 -2.96 21.73
CA ARG A 43 49.61 -3.14 20.39
C ARG A 43 48.49 -3.03 19.37
N PHE A 44 48.72 -2.27 18.30
CA PHE A 44 47.89 -2.28 17.13
C PHE A 44 48.40 -3.36 16.16
N ASN A 45 47.52 -4.31 15.79
CA ASN A 45 47.85 -5.46 14.95
C ASN A 45 47.43 -5.25 13.48
N GLY A 46 46.92 -4.09 13.08
CA GLY A 46 46.56 -3.75 11.71
C GLY A 46 47.66 -3.10 10.90
N ALA A 47 47.59 -3.16 9.59
CA ALA A 47 48.51 -2.44 8.70
C ALA A 47 48.20 -0.93 8.65
N SER A 48 46.90 -0.58 8.75
CA SER A 48 46.39 0.80 8.80
C SER A 48 44.99 0.80 9.39
N THR A 49 44.52 1.94 9.87
CA THR A 49 43.12 2.13 10.26
C THR A 49 42.57 3.38 9.60
N ARG A 50 41.25 3.44 9.42
CA ARG A 50 40.54 4.69 9.15
C ARG A 50 40.44 5.48 10.44
N ASP A 51 40.03 6.76 10.35
CA ASP A 51 39.81 7.58 11.55
C ASP A 51 38.64 7.09 12.40
N ASN A 52 37.63 6.40 11.79
CA ASN A 52 36.43 5.83 12.43
C ASN A 52 35.65 6.86 13.27
N ILE A 53 35.67 8.11 12.85
CA ILE A 53 35.02 9.23 13.52
C ILE A 53 33.86 9.68 12.68
N CYS A 54 32.65 9.74 13.26
CA CYS A 54 31.51 10.42 12.67
C CYS A 54 31.61 11.92 12.99
N ARG A 55 31.85 12.75 11.99
CA ARG A 55 32.02 14.18 12.17
C ARG A 55 30.67 14.90 12.21
N LYS A 56 30.61 16.02 12.94
CA LYS A 56 29.41 16.87 12.95
C LYS A 56 29.04 17.24 11.52
N SER A 57 27.75 17.04 11.20
CA SER A 57 27.19 17.33 9.87
C SER A 57 27.73 16.47 8.72
N GLU A 58 28.28 15.28 9.02
CA GLU A 58 28.73 14.32 8.01
C GLU A 58 27.55 13.70 7.28
N ASP A 59 26.49 13.32 8.01
CA ASP A 59 25.27 12.70 7.49
C ASP A 59 24.19 13.76 7.15
N ILE A 60 23.83 14.60 8.13
CA ILE A 60 22.78 15.61 7.97
C ILE A 60 23.35 16.97 8.41
N ARG A 61 23.18 18.01 7.59
CA ARG A 61 23.58 19.38 7.88
C ARG A 61 22.38 20.23 8.28
N GLU A 62 22.62 21.24 9.06
CA GLU A 62 21.62 22.26 9.35
C GLU A 62 21.13 22.93 8.04
N GLY A 63 19.81 22.93 7.83
CA GLY A 63 19.20 23.44 6.61
C GLY A 63 18.94 22.38 5.54
N ASP A 64 19.44 21.17 5.70
CA ASP A 64 19.10 20.08 4.76
C ASP A 64 17.63 19.67 4.88
N ALA A 65 17.00 19.46 3.73
CA ALA A 65 15.64 18.90 3.66
C ALA A 65 15.70 17.39 3.86
N VAL A 66 15.41 16.91 5.06
CA VAL A 66 15.44 15.48 5.40
C VAL A 66 14.24 14.70 4.91
N LEU A 67 13.10 15.38 4.68
CA LEU A 67 11.88 14.82 4.10
C LEU A 67 11.23 15.85 3.18
N LEU A 68 10.73 15.39 2.05
CA LEU A 68 10.04 16.24 1.11
C LEU A 68 8.52 16.23 1.38
N HIS A 69 7.86 17.31 1.01
CA HIS A 69 6.39 17.38 1.00
C HIS A 69 5.81 16.23 0.15
N GLY A 70 4.75 15.57 0.64
CA GLY A 70 4.14 14.43 -0.02
C GLY A 70 4.85 13.08 0.23
N SER A 71 5.93 13.05 1.01
CA SER A 71 6.56 11.79 1.43
C SER A 71 5.64 10.99 2.35
N ARG A 72 5.42 9.71 2.05
CA ARG A 72 4.78 8.78 3.00
C ARG A 72 5.74 8.47 4.14
N ILE A 73 5.35 8.82 5.36
CA ILE A 73 6.19 8.59 6.54
C ILE A 73 6.16 7.09 6.90
N ALA A 74 7.32 6.43 6.77
CA ALA A 74 7.57 5.05 7.16
C ALA A 74 8.59 4.99 8.32
N ALA A 75 8.89 3.81 8.83
CA ALA A 75 9.73 3.64 10.02
C ALA A 75 11.10 4.35 9.93
N GLN A 76 11.79 4.25 8.79
CA GLN A 76 13.06 4.95 8.56
C GLN A 76 12.91 6.48 8.60
N HIS A 77 11.79 7.01 8.14
CA HIS A 77 11.51 8.45 8.17
C HIS A 77 11.27 8.94 9.62
N VAL A 78 10.62 8.10 10.45
CA VAL A 78 10.44 8.40 11.88
C VAL A 78 11.80 8.47 12.58
N ALA A 79 12.74 7.57 12.26
CA ALA A 79 14.09 7.60 12.80
C ALA A 79 14.82 8.91 12.44
N VAL A 80 14.74 9.33 11.16
CA VAL A 80 15.35 10.59 10.71
C VAL A 80 14.73 11.80 11.41
N LEU A 81 13.38 11.86 11.50
CA LEU A 81 12.69 12.94 12.20
C LEU A 81 13.11 13.03 13.67
N ALA A 82 13.23 11.88 14.34
CA ALA A 82 13.71 11.82 15.71
C ALA A 82 15.15 12.32 15.84
N THR A 83 16.04 11.93 14.90
CA THR A 83 17.45 12.34 14.88
C THR A 83 17.59 13.86 14.79
N VAL A 84 16.75 14.52 13.99
CA VAL A 84 16.78 15.99 13.85
C VAL A 84 15.88 16.73 14.86
N GLY A 85 15.29 16.01 15.82
CA GLY A 85 14.45 16.60 16.88
C GLY A 85 13.07 17.08 16.43
N CYS A 86 12.59 16.66 15.24
CA CYS A 86 11.25 17.00 14.74
C CYS A 86 10.20 16.04 15.30
N THR A 87 9.67 16.35 16.50
CA THR A 87 8.71 15.50 17.22
C THR A 87 7.25 15.67 16.72
N TYR A 88 6.91 16.80 16.13
CA TYR A 88 5.58 17.15 15.66
C TYR A 88 5.58 17.62 14.20
N PRO A 89 5.83 16.73 13.23
CA PRO A 89 5.78 17.08 11.81
C PRO A 89 4.33 17.42 11.41
N ARG A 90 4.16 18.39 10.52
CA ARG A 90 2.86 18.67 9.90
C ARG A 90 2.59 17.62 8.83
N VAL A 91 1.48 16.89 8.97
CA VAL A 91 1.09 15.80 8.06
C VAL A 91 -0.33 16.01 7.52
N TYR A 92 -0.64 15.38 6.39
CA TYR A 92 -2.02 15.26 5.94
C TYR A 92 -2.80 14.38 6.90
N ARG A 93 -4.07 14.71 7.13
CA ARG A 93 -4.95 13.84 7.89
C ARG A 93 -5.28 12.58 7.09
N LYS A 94 -5.54 11.47 7.78
CA LYS A 94 -6.04 10.26 7.15
C LYS A 94 -7.45 10.48 6.62
N ALA A 95 -7.73 9.97 5.41
CA ALA A 95 -9.06 10.00 4.82
C ALA A 95 -10.01 9.09 5.60
N ARG A 96 -11.22 9.55 5.88
CA ARG A 96 -12.31 8.75 6.45
C ARG A 96 -13.04 8.09 5.29
N VAL A 97 -13.22 6.77 5.34
CA VAL A 97 -13.78 5.98 4.25
C VAL A 97 -15.02 5.24 4.74
N GLY A 98 -16.20 5.65 4.28
CA GLY A 98 -17.45 4.94 4.53
C GLY A 98 -17.63 3.76 3.56
N ILE A 99 -18.01 2.59 4.08
CA ILE A 99 -18.24 1.39 3.27
C ILE A 99 -19.67 0.92 3.47
N ILE A 100 -20.40 0.76 2.37
CA ILE A 100 -21.79 0.28 2.34
C ILE A 100 -21.85 -0.93 1.42
N ALA A 101 -22.39 -2.05 1.89
CA ALA A 101 -22.77 -3.17 1.05
C ALA A 101 -24.23 -3.00 0.59
N THR A 102 -24.54 -3.31 -0.67
CA THR A 102 -25.94 -3.33 -1.18
C THR A 102 -26.27 -4.69 -1.76
N GLY A 103 -27.46 -5.19 -1.47
CA GLY A 103 -27.95 -6.47 -1.98
C GLY A 103 -28.95 -7.13 -1.05
N ASP A 104 -30.08 -7.59 -1.59
CA ASP A 104 -31.09 -8.35 -0.84
C ASP A 104 -30.60 -9.78 -0.52
N GLU A 105 -29.68 -10.30 -1.32
CA GLU A 105 -29.03 -11.59 -1.14
C GLU A 105 -27.99 -11.60 -0.01
N LEU A 106 -27.58 -10.44 0.50
CA LEU A 106 -26.49 -10.35 1.46
C LEU A 106 -26.97 -10.56 2.91
N VAL A 107 -26.16 -11.30 3.65
CA VAL A 107 -26.23 -11.41 5.12
C VAL A 107 -24.86 -11.16 5.74
N GLU A 108 -24.83 -10.81 7.02
CA GLU A 108 -23.56 -10.64 7.74
C GLU A 108 -22.82 -11.97 7.89
N PRO A 109 -21.47 -11.98 8.00
CA PRO A 109 -20.69 -13.21 8.14
C PRO A 109 -21.07 -14.08 9.34
N THR A 110 -21.65 -13.49 10.38
CA THR A 110 -22.13 -14.19 11.60
C THR A 110 -23.46 -14.88 11.39
N GLU A 111 -24.19 -14.55 10.33
CA GLU A 111 -25.51 -15.12 10.05
C GLU A 111 -25.39 -16.37 9.17
N TYR A 112 -26.36 -17.28 9.31
CA TYR A 112 -26.47 -18.44 8.42
C TYR A 112 -27.30 -18.08 7.19
N PRO A 113 -26.73 -18.12 5.95
CA PRO A 113 -27.46 -17.70 4.76
C PRO A 113 -28.58 -18.69 4.41
N GLY A 114 -29.74 -18.17 4.04
CA GLY A 114 -30.82 -18.93 3.44
C GLY A 114 -30.51 -19.37 1.98
N PRO A 115 -31.41 -20.07 1.32
CA PRO A 115 -31.16 -20.65 -0.01
C PRO A 115 -30.78 -19.65 -1.11
N SER A 116 -31.23 -18.40 -1.01
CA SER A 116 -30.94 -17.32 -1.97
C SER A 116 -29.96 -16.27 -1.43
N GLN A 117 -29.34 -16.56 -0.29
CA GLN A 117 -28.46 -15.58 0.39
C GLN A 117 -27.01 -16.03 0.39
N ILE A 118 -26.12 -15.03 0.43
CA ILE A 118 -24.68 -15.21 0.57
C ILE A 118 -24.15 -14.27 1.65
N ARG A 119 -23.04 -14.63 2.27
CA ARG A 119 -22.37 -13.72 3.22
C ARG A 119 -21.69 -12.58 2.49
N THR A 120 -21.82 -11.36 3.00
CA THR A 120 -21.09 -10.21 2.46
C THR A 120 -19.58 -10.41 2.67
N SER A 121 -18.82 -10.43 1.59
CA SER A 121 -17.38 -10.52 1.60
C SER A 121 -16.73 -9.18 1.22
N ASN A 122 -17.34 -8.46 0.28
CA ASN A 122 -16.77 -7.25 -0.31
C ASN A 122 -16.57 -6.13 0.72
N SER A 123 -17.53 -5.92 1.62
CA SER A 123 -17.43 -4.88 2.64
C SER A 123 -16.26 -5.10 3.60
N HIS A 124 -16.05 -6.34 4.02
CA HIS A 124 -14.95 -6.70 4.91
C HIS A 124 -13.59 -6.65 4.18
N GLN A 125 -13.56 -7.07 2.91
CA GLN A 125 -12.39 -6.93 2.05
C GLN A 125 -12.02 -5.46 1.84
N LEU A 126 -12.99 -4.60 1.47
CA LEU A 126 -12.79 -3.17 1.29
C LEU A 126 -12.33 -2.50 2.59
N TYR A 127 -12.89 -2.91 3.73
CA TYR A 127 -12.46 -2.43 5.04
C TYR A 127 -10.97 -2.73 5.30
N ALA A 128 -10.56 -3.99 5.06
CA ALA A 128 -9.17 -4.39 5.21
C ALA A 128 -8.23 -3.67 4.23
N GLN A 129 -8.63 -3.53 2.96
CA GLN A 129 -7.86 -2.80 1.95
C GLN A 129 -7.75 -1.30 2.28
N ALA A 130 -8.81 -0.68 2.79
CA ALA A 130 -8.78 0.71 3.23
C ALA A 130 -7.85 0.93 4.44
N LEU A 131 -7.85 0.01 5.41
CA LEU A 131 -6.86 0.02 6.51
C LEU A 131 -5.42 -0.06 5.98
N THR A 132 -5.15 -0.96 5.03
CA THR A 132 -3.83 -1.11 4.41
C THR A 132 -3.41 0.16 3.64
N ALA A 133 -4.38 0.92 3.14
CA ALA A 133 -4.15 2.22 2.51
C ALA A 133 -3.99 3.38 3.51
N ASP A 134 -3.77 3.09 4.81
CA ASP A 134 -3.59 4.08 5.88
C ASP A 134 -4.78 5.02 6.10
N THR A 135 -6.00 4.60 5.79
CA THR A 135 -7.23 5.39 6.00
C THR A 135 -7.96 5.02 7.28
N LEU A 136 -9.08 5.68 7.56
CA LEU A 136 -9.98 5.42 8.68
C LEU A 136 -11.31 4.87 8.13
N PRO A 137 -11.44 3.54 7.91
CA PRO A 137 -12.65 2.96 7.38
C PRO A 137 -13.75 2.81 8.44
N THR A 138 -15.00 3.03 8.02
CA THR A 138 -16.21 2.77 8.79
C THR A 138 -17.18 1.94 7.95
N TYR A 139 -17.63 0.80 8.47
CA TYR A 139 -18.64 -0.03 7.83
C TYR A 139 -20.04 0.34 8.28
N TYR A 140 -20.94 0.62 7.34
CA TYR A 140 -22.31 1.07 7.59
C TYR A 140 -23.35 -0.05 7.49
N GLY A 141 -22.91 -1.28 7.29
CA GLY A 141 -23.80 -2.45 7.18
C GLY A 141 -24.28 -2.70 5.76
N ILE A 142 -25.26 -3.59 5.66
CA ILE A 142 -25.92 -3.99 4.41
C ILE A 142 -27.18 -3.14 4.22
N ALA A 143 -27.24 -2.39 3.13
CA ALA A 143 -28.46 -1.73 2.67
C ALA A 143 -29.21 -2.65 1.73
N ARG A 144 -30.50 -2.86 1.96
CA ARG A 144 -31.39 -3.61 1.04
C ARG A 144 -31.54 -2.86 -0.28
N ASP A 145 -31.84 -3.58 -1.35
CA ASP A 145 -32.02 -3.03 -2.71
C ASP A 145 -33.30 -2.22 -2.84
N THR A 146 -33.51 -1.31 -1.91
CA THR A 146 -34.58 -0.34 -1.92
C THR A 146 -34.02 1.07 -1.83
N LYS A 147 -34.60 2.00 -2.59
CA LYS A 147 -34.18 3.40 -2.59
C LYS A 147 -34.08 4.01 -1.18
N PRO A 148 -35.09 3.85 -0.27
CA PRO A 148 -34.99 4.43 1.07
C PRO A 148 -33.85 3.85 1.91
N ALA A 149 -33.54 2.56 1.78
CA ALA A 149 -32.49 1.91 2.56
C ALA A 149 -31.10 2.39 2.11
N ILE A 150 -30.85 2.42 0.81
CA ILE A 150 -29.57 2.88 0.26
C ILE A 150 -29.39 4.39 0.51
N ASP A 151 -30.44 5.19 0.29
CA ASP A 151 -30.41 6.65 0.54
C ASP A 151 -30.09 6.96 2.01
N SER A 152 -30.74 6.29 2.95
CA SER A 152 -30.47 6.48 4.38
C SER A 152 -29.04 6.10 4.76
N ALA A 153 -28.52 4.99 4.26
CA ALA A 153 -27.15 4.56 4.51
C ALA A 153 -26.14 5.55 3.90
N LEU A 154 -26.41 6.00 2.67
CA LEU A 154 -25.55 6.96 1.97
C LEU A 154 -25.49 8.31 2.68
N LYS A 155 -26.63 8.86 3.10
CA LYS A 155 -26.68 10.12 3.85
C LYS A 155 -25.89 10.09 5.16
N ARG A 156 -26.01 9.00 5.92
CA ARG A 156 -25.22 8.80 7.13
C ARG A 156 -23.72 8.76 6.82
N ALA A 157 -23.35 7.99 5.80
CA ALA A 157 -21.95 7.86 5.39
C ALA A 157 -21.37 9.19 4.89
N ILE A 158 -22.11 9.98 4.10
CA ILE A 158 -21.70 11.31 3.61
C ILE A 158 -21.41 12.27 4.77
N ALA A 159 -22.23 12.25 5.81
CA ALA A 159 -22.06 13.17 6.95
C ALA A 159 -20.77 12.94 7.75
N GLU A 160 -20.18 11.73 7.68
CA GLU A 160 -19.10 11.32 8.57
C GLU A 160 -17.78 11.04 7.84
N ASN A 161 -17.79 10.93 6.52
CA ASN A 161 -16.62 10.47 5.75
C ASN A 161 -16.21 11.44 4.65
N ASP A 162 -15.06 11.21 4.06
CA ASP A 162 -14.51 11.97 2.94
C ASP A 162 -14.67 11.19 1.63
N VAL A 163 -14.69 9.87 1.71
CA VAL A 163 -14.86 8.95 0.58
C VAL A 163 -15.87 7.87 0.94
N ILE A 164 -16.77 7.56 0.03
CA ILE A 164 -17.75 6.47 0.20
C ILE A 164 -17.48 5.40 -0.84
N LEU A 165 -17.47 4.14 -0.39
CA LEU A 165 -17.39 2.95 -1.23
C LEU A 165 -18.71 2.19 -1.08
N LEU A 166 -19.48 2.10 -2.17
CA LEU A 166 -20.67 1.25 -2.26
C LEU A 166 -20.29 0.00 -3.05
N SER A 167 -20.62 -1.18 -2.55
CA SER A 167 -20.36 -2.45 -3.23
C SER A 167 -21.66 -3.15 -3.57
N GLY A 168 -21.96 -3.31 -4.87
CA GLY A 168 -23.20 -3.81 -5.43
C GLY A 168 -24.06 -2.69 -6.00
N GLY A 169 -25.14 -3.03 -6.72
CA GLY A 169 -26.14 -2.10 -7.25
C GLY A 169 -25.64 -1.09 -8.29
N VAL A 170 -24.56 -1.38 -9.01
CA VAL A 170 -23.89 -0.46 -9.95
C VAL A 170 -23.84 -0.91 -11.41
N SER A 171 -24.48 -2.01 -11.75
CA SER A 171 -24.59 -2.50 -13.13
C SER A 171 -25.73 -1.80 -13.88
N LYS A 172 -26.10 -2.27 -15.07
CA LYS A 172 -27.19 -1.70 -15.89
C LYS A 172 -28.44 -2.53 -15.77
N GLY A 173 -28.96 -2.76 -14.58
CA GLY A 173 -30.20 -3.47 -14.34
C GLY A 173 -31.26 -2.58 -13.69
N ASP A 174 -32.55 -2.97 -13.75
CA ASP A 174 -33.65 -2.22 -13.13
C ASP A 174 -33.54 -2.08 -11.60
N PHE A 175 -32.61 -2.84 -10.98
CA PHE A 175 -32.31 -2.82 -9.53
C PHE A 175 -31.00 -2.14 -9.18
N ASP A 176 -30.30 -1.55 -10.15
CA ASP A 176 -29.02 -0.88 -9.94
C ASP A 176 -29.23 0.59 -9.57
N LEU A 177 -29.70 0.81 -8.34
CA LEU A 177 -30.18 2.09 -7.85
C LEU A 177 -29.06 3.06 -7.40
N VAL A 178 -27.84 2.57 -7.25
CA VAL A 178 -26.74 3.34 -6.63
C VAL A 178 -26.42 4.63 -7.38
N PRO A 179 -26.23 4.66 -8.71
CA PRO A 179 -25.90 5.90 -9.42
C PRO A 179 -27.02 6.97 -9.29
N ASP A 180 -28.28 6.57 -9.38
CA ASP A 180 -29.40 7.49 -9.25
C ASP A 180 -29.48 8.10 -7.85
N ILE A 181 -29.31 7.26 -6.81
CA ILE A 181 -29.32 7.70 -5.41
C ILE A 181 -28.11 8.61 -5.11
N MET A 182 -26.94 8.33 -5.68
CA MET A 182 -25.79 9.23 -5.58
C MET A 182 -26.15 10.61 -6.16
N THR A 183 -26.74 10.66 -7.33
CA THR A 183 -27.15 11.91 -8.00
C THR A 183 -28.20 12.68 -7.18
N GLU A 184 -29.19 12.01 -6.63
CA GLU A 184 -30.22 12.62 -5.78
C GLU A 184 -29.63 13.18 -4.46
N ASN A 185 -28.51 12.66 -4.02
CA ASN A 185 -27.76 13.18 -2.87
C ASN A 185 -26.70 14.22 -3.25
N GLY A 186 -26.79 14.80 -4.44
CA GLY A 186 -25.94 15.90 -4.89
C GLY A 186 -24.54 15.47 -5.34
N VAL A 187 -24.36 14.20 -5.67
CA VAL A 187 -23.11 13.67 -6.23
C VAL A 187 -23.19 13.73 -7.76
N GLU A 188 -22.31 14.50 -8.39
CA GLU A 188 -22.13 14.54 -9.84
C GLU A 188 -21.38 13.29 -10.29
N ILE A 189 -22.02 12.47 -11.15
CA ILE A 189 -21.39 11.27 -11.71
C ILE A 189 -20.45 11.66 -12.84
N LEU A 190 -19.16 11.38 -12.68
CA LEU A 190 -18.14 11.65 -13.69
C LEU A 190 -17.98 10.52 -14.69
N PHE A 191 -18.16 9.27 -14.23
CA PHE A 191 -18.24 8.08 -15.09
C PHE A 191 -18.97 6.93 -14.37
N ASP A 192 -19.57 6.03 -15.16
CA ASP A 192 -20.32 4.85 -14.71
C ASP A 192 -19.71 3.52 -15.19
N SER A 193 -18.63 3.59 -15.96
CA SER A 193 -17.98 2.41 -16.50
C SER A 193 -16.53 2.67 -16.88
N ILE A 194 -15.72 1.61 -16.83
CA ILE A 194 -14.30 1.66 -17.15
C ILE A 194 -13.90 0.51 -18.08
N ALA A 195 -12.87 0.72 -18.91
CA ALA A 195 -12.37 -0.27 -19.86
C ALA A 195 -11.46 -1.32 -19.20
N ILE A 196 -11.89 -1.89 -18.06
CA ILE A 196 -11.14 -2.88 -17.28
C ILE A 196 -11.96 -4.16 -17.12
N LYS A 197 -11.27 -5.29 -17.09
CA LYS A 197 -11.82 -6.62 -16.84
C LYS A 197 -10.97 -7.33 -15.76
N PRO A 198 -11.63 -7.86 -14.68
CA PRO A 198 -13.04 -7.73 -14.35
C PRO A 198 -13.41 -6.35 -13.83
N GLY A 199 -14.71 -6.00 -13.84
CA GLY A 199 -15.22 -4.81 -13.18
C GLY A 199 -15.56 -3.64 -14.11
N LYS A 200 -16.13 -3.89 -15.31
CA LYS A 200 -16.61 -2.82 -16.22
C LYS A 200 -17.57 -1.82 -15.52
N PRO A 201 -18.62 -2.26 -14.81
CA PRO A 201 -19.47 -1.34 -14.08
C PRO A 201 -18.73 -0.84 -12.84
N THR A 202 -18.28 0.38 -12.90
CA THR A 202 -17.62 1.11 -11.80
C THR A 202 -18.02 2.57 -11.95
N THR A 203 -18.72 3.08 -10.96
CA THR A 203 -19.20 4.45 -10.92
C THR A 203 -18.27 5.30 -10.06
N PHE A 204 -17.98 6.51 -10.49
CA PHE A 204 -17.30 7.51 -9.69
C PHE A 204 -18.01 8.83 -9.79
N GLY A 205 -18.28 9.45 -8.67
CA GLY A 205 -18.90 10.75 -8.58
C GLY A 205 -18.32 11.61 -7.47
N VAL A 206 -18.57 12.88 -7.56
CA VAL A 206 -18.02 13.92 -6.67
C VAL A 206 -19.09 14.90 -6.24
N SER A 207 -18.93 15.44 -5.06
CA SER A 207 -19.61 16.67 -4.61
C SER A 207 -18.56 17.56 -3.94
N PRO A 208 -18.88 18.80 -3.51
CA PRO A 208 -17.88 19.69 -2.93
C PRO A 208 -17.08 19.09 -1.77
N ASP A 209 -17.69 18.19 -0.99
CA ASP A 209 -17.10 17.69 0.25
C ASP A 209 -16.89 16.16 0.27
N ILE A 210 -17.33 15.43 -0.78
CA ILE A 210 -17.35 13.98 -0.76
C ILE A 210 -16.98 13.37 -2.12
N TYR A 211 -16.33 12.22 -2.08
CA TYR A 211 -16.07 11.36 -3.24
C TYR A 211 -16.79 10.02 -3.07
N CYS A 212 -17.48 9.57 -4.11
CA CYS A 212 -18.24 8.33 -4.06
C CYS A 212 -17.79 7.38 -5.16
N PHE A 213 -17.52 6.12 -4.78
CA PHE A 213 -17.25 5.02 -5.70
C PHE A 213 -18.37 3.98 -5.56
N GLY A 214 -19.00 3.66 -6.68
CA GLY A 214 -19.84 2.49 -6.81
C GLY A 214 -19.02 1.36 -7.44
N LEU A 215 -18.80 0.29 -6.70
CA LEU A 215 -17.93 -0.83 -7.07
C LEU A 215 -18.77 -2.07 -7.41
N PRO A 216 -18.27 -2.96 -8.30
CA PRO A 216 -18.98 -4.17 -8.69
C PRO A 216 -19.36 -5.06 -7.51
N GLY A 217 -20.47 -5.83 -7.63
CA GLY A 217 -20.85 -6.85 -6.65
C GLY A 217 -19.93 -8.08 -6.63
N ASN A 218 -19.27 -8.41 -7.75
CA ASN A 218 -18.34 -9.54 -7.82
C ASN A 218 -17.04 -9.28 -7.05
N PRO A 219 -16.64 -10.16 -6.12
CA PRO A 219 -15.58 -9.88 -5.15
C PRO A 219 -14.19 -9.65 -5.76
N VAL A 220 -13.79 -10.42 -6.78
CA VAL A 220 -12.52 -10.21 -7.46
C VAL A 220 -12.50 -8.89 -8.23
N SER A 221 -13.65 -8.49 -8.79
CA SER A 221 -13.76 -7.18 -9.45
C SER A 221 -13.58 -6.04 -8.46
N THR A 222 -14.25 -6.13 -7.31
CA THR A 222 -14.17 -5.13 -6.24
C THR A 222 -12.75 -5.01 -5.69
N PHE A 223 -12.09 -6.15 -5.47
CA PHE A 223 -10.69 -6.18 -5.03
C PHE A 223 -9.76 -5.46 -6.01
N ILE A 224 -9.83 -5.83 -7.28
CA ILE A 224 -8.99 -5.25 -8.34
C ILE A 224 -9.27 -3.76 -8.49
N GLN A 225 -10.54 -3.35 -8.51
CA GLN A 225 -10.93 -1.95 -8.62
C GLN A 225 -10.40 -1.12 -7.43
N PHE A 226 -10.44 -1.67 -6.24
CA PHE A 226 -9.83 -0.99 -5.09
C PHE A 226 -8.32 -0.79 -5.32
N GLU A 227 -7.58 -1.83 -5.68
CA GLU A 227 -6.13 -1.76 -5.85
C GLU A 227 -5.68 -0.80 -6.94
N ILE A 228 -6.40 -0.77 -8.07
CA ILE A 228 -5.94 -0.01 -9.25
C ILE A 228 -6.54 1.39 -9.37
N LEU A 229 -7.68 1.65 -8.71
CA LEU A 229 -8.42 2.91 -8.82
C LEU A 229 -8.58 3.60 -7.46
N VAL A 230 -9.18 2.92 -6.47
CA VAL A 230 -9.52 3.54 -5.19
C VAL A 230 -8.26 3.84 -4.36
N LYS A 231 -7.36 2.88 -4.20
CA LYS A 231 -6.13 3.04 -3.41
C LYS A 231 -5.22 4.18 -3.90
N PRO A 232 -4.91 4.32 -5.21
CA PRO A 232 -4.18 5.48 -5.70
C PRO A 232 -4.90 6.80 -5.46
N PHE A 233 -6.23 6.82 -5.59
CA PHE A 233 -7.04 7.98 -5.30
C PHE A 233 -6.96 8.38 -3.82
N LEU A 234 -7.11 7.43 -2.89
CA LEU A 234 -6.99 7.67 -1.45
C LEU A 234 -5.64 8.27 -1.10
N TYR A 235 -4.54 7.73 -1.64
CA TYR A 235 -3.22 8.30 -1.43
C TYR A 235 -3.11 9.73 -2.00
N LYS A 236 -3.69 9.99 -3.17
CA LYS A 236 -3.66 11.32 -3.79
C LYS A 236 -4.35 12.37 -2.94
N ILE A 237 -5.54 12.08 -2.39
CA ILE A 237 -6.24 13.03 -1.50
C ILE A 237 -5.54 13.19 -0.14
N MET A 238 -4.75 12.22 0.29
CA MET A 238 -3.87 12.33 1.46
C MET A 238 -2.50 12.95 1.14
N GLY A 239 -2.33 13.57 -0.05
CA GLY A 239 -1.12 14.31 -0.44
C GLY A 239 0.06 13.45 -0.87
N TYR A 240 -0.12 12.15 -1.08
CA TYR A 240 0.92 11.24 -1.52
C TYR A 240 0.74 10.89 -3.01
N ASP A 241 1.76 11.17 -3.82
CA ASP A 241 1.77 10.78 -5.24
C ASP A 241 2.23 9.33 -5.36
N PHE A 242 1.25 8.43 -5.38
CA PHE A 242 1.48 6.99 -5.33
C PHE A 242 1.94 6.42 -6.67
N HIS A 243 3.17 5.98 -6.67
CA HIS A 243 3.75 5.20 -7.77
C HIS A 243 3.92 3.74 -7.33
N PRO A 244 3.00 2.84 -7.74
CA PRO A 244 3.11 1.44 -7.34
C PRO A 244 4.41 0.82 -7.87
N PHE A 245 5.12 0.13 -7.00
CA PHE A 245 6.26 -0.68 -7.42
C PHE A 245 5.80 -1.78 -8.38
N HIS A 246 6.60 -2.04 -9.39
CA HIS A 246 6.37 -3.10 -10.36
C HIS A 246 7.64 -3.92 -10.54
N SER A 247 7.49 -5.25 -10.59
CA SER A 247 8.54 -6.17 -11.00
C SER A 247 8.27 -6.68 -12.42
N MET A 248 9.31 -6.82 -13.24
CA MET A 248 9.22 -7.49 -14.54
C MET A 248 9.63 -8.94 -14.34
N LEU A 249 8.69 -9.87 -14.42
CA LEU A 249 8.92 -11.29 -14.18
C LEU A 249 8.41 -12.14 -15.34
N PRO A 250 9.09 -13.25 -15.69
CA PRO A 250 8.67 -14.13 -16.75
C PRO A 250 7.46 -14.98 -16.34
N LEU A 251 6.57 -15.24 -17.28
CA LEU A 251 5.46 -16.17 -17.09
C LEU A 251 5.98 -17.63 -16.98
N ALA A 252 5.49 -18.36 -16.00
CA ALA A 252 5.79 -19.78 -15.81
C ALA A 252 5.02 -20.70 -16.77
N SER A 253 3.86 -20.23 -17.28
CA SER A 253 3.02 -20.96 -18.21
C SER A 253 2.28 -19.99 -19.14
N PRO A 254 1.83 -20.42 -20.33
CA PRO A 254 1.13 -19.55 -21.25
C PRO A 254 -0.25 -19.18 -20.74
N ILE A 255 -0.64 -17.90 -20.88
CA ILE A 255 -1.97 -17.42 -20.57
C ILE A 255 -2.77 -17.33 -21.87
N LYS A 256 -3.95 -17.95 -21.91
CA LYS A 256 -4.90 -17.88 -23.03
C LYS A 256 -6.15 -17.13 -22.60
N THR A 257 -6.59 -16.16 -23.39
CA THR A 257 -7.83 -15.42 -23.18
C THR A 257 -8.64 -15.35 -24.48
N LYS A 258 -9.90 -14.96 -24.38
CA LYS A 258 -10.75 -14.74 -25.59
C LYS A 258 -10.42 -13.40 -26.29
N GLY A 259 -9.47 -12.62 -25.75
CA GLY A 259 -9.28 -11.24 -26.14
C GLY A 259 -10.45 -10.36 -25.68
N THR A 260 -10.22 -9.10 -25.51
CA THR A 260 -11.26 -8.16 -25.10
C THR A 260 -10.88 -6.74 -25.51
N ASP A 261 -11.88 -5.87 -25.57
CA ASP A 261 -11.77 -4.43 -25.74
C ASP A 261 -11.38 -3.69 -24.46
N ARG A 262 -11.02 -4.44 -23.40
CA ARG A 262 -10.67 -3.92 -22.09
C ARG A 262 -9.35 -4.51 -21.61
N GLU A 263 -8.57 -3.74 -20.85
CA GLU A 263 -7.44 -4.28 -20.10
C GLU A 263 -7.89 -5.40 -19.17
N THR A 264 -7.21 -6.53 -19.21
CA THR A 264 -7.54 -7.67 -18.36
C THR A 264 -6.54 -7.77 -17.21
N TRP A 265 -7.02 -7.62 -16.01
CA TRP A 265 -6.24 -7.78 -14.79
C TRP A 265 -6.43 -9.16 -14.19
N LEU A 266 -5.33 -9.84 -13.91
CA LEU A 266 -5.34 -11.21 -13.39
C LEU A 266 -4.50 -11.30 -12.12
N PRO A 267 -4.99 -12.02 -11.09
CA PRO A 267 -4.17 -12.40 -9.95
C PRO A 267 -3.12 -13.43 -10.37
N VAL A 268 -1.90 -13.28 -9.84
CA VAL A 268 -0.78 -14.18 -10.09
C VAL A 268 -0.07 -14.54 -8.81
N LYS A 269 0.53 -15.73 -8.80
CA LYS A 269 1.38 -16.25 -7.73
C LYS A 269 2.83 -16.25 -8.18
N LEU A 270 3.75 -15.94 -7.27
CA LEU A 270 5.18 -16.11 -7.47
C LEU A 270 5.56 -17.57 -7.33
N THR A 271 6.33 -18.07 -8.27
CA THR A 271 6.90 -19.41 -8.18
C THR A 271 8.28 -19.38 -7.50
N PRO A 272 8.73 -20.48 -6.87
CA PRO A 272 10.02 -20.53 -6.16
C PRO A 272 11.24 -20.20 -7.05
N ASP A 273 11.11 -20.39 -8.36
CA ASP A 273 12.17 -20.08 -9.35
C ASP A 273 12.10 -18.65 -9.89
N GLY A 274 11.29 -17.79 -9.26
CA GLY A 274 11.23 -16.35 -9.60
C GLY A 274 10.38 -16.01 -10.81
N ARG A 275 9.53 -16.92 -11.27
CA ARG A 275 8.54 -16.69 -12.33
C ARG A 275 7.18 -16.37 -11.74
N VAL A 276 6.19 -16.07 -12.56
CA VAL A 276 4.81 -15.87 -12.15
C VAL A 276 3.87 -16.81 -12.88
N GLU A 277 2.90 -17.33 -12.16
CA GLU A 277 1.84 -18.18 -12.65
C GLU A 277 0.48 -17.54 -12.42
N ALA A 278 -0.36 -17.50 -13.47
CA ALA A 278 -1.75 -17.11 -13.29
C ALA A 278 -2.46 -18.21 -12.50
N GLY A 279 -3.04 -17.83 -11.37
CA GLY A 279 -3.82 -18.75 -10.54
C GLY A 279 -5.01 -19.34 -11.31
N ALA A 280 -5.63 -20.40 -10.74
CA ALA A 280 -6.86 -20.98 -11.26
C ALA A 280 -8.02 -19.97 -11.14
N TYR A 281 -8.00 -18.97 -12.03
CA TYR A 281 -8.99 -17.90 -12.09
C TYR A 281 -10.13 -18.27 -13.05
N HIS A 282 -11.27 -18.66 -12.50
CA HIS A 282 -12.44 -19.07 -13.28
C HIS A 282 -13.51 -17.97 -13.41
N GLY A 283 -13.25 -16.76 -12.95
CA GLY A 283 -14.14 -15.61 -13.08
C GLY A 283 -14.20 -14.71 -11.86
N SER A 284 -14.84 -13.56 -12.03
CA SER A 284 -14.85 -12.45 -11.05
C SER A 284 -15.57 -12.75 -9.73
N ALA A 285 -16.36 -13.83 -9.67
CA ALA A 285 -17.04 -14.29 -8.45
C ALA A 285 -16.17 -15.24 -7.59
N HIS A 286 -15.03 -15.71 -8.10
CA HIS A 286 -14.21 -16.73 -7.43
C HIS A 286 -13.14 -16.10 -6.54
N ILE A 287 -13.53 -15.56 -5.41
CA ILE A 287 -12.64 -14.84 -4.46
C ILE A 287 -11.46 -15.67 -4.01
N ASN A 288 -11.61 -17.01 -3.93
CA ASN A 288 -10.52 -17.90 -3.49
C ASN A 288 -9.26 -17.79 -4.36
N ALA A 289 -9.38 -17.36 -5.61
CA ALA A 289 -8.23 -17.12 -6.49
C ALA A 289 -7.30 -15.99 -5.99
N LEU A 290 -7.75 -15.16 -5.06
CA LEU A 290 -6.94 -14.11 -4.44
C LEU A 290 -6.18 -14.58 -3.18
N CYS A 291 -6.54 -15.72 -2.60
CA CYS A 291 -5.93 -16.19 -1.34
C CYS A 291 -4.44 -16.48 -1.48
N ASP A 292 -4.04 -16.99 -2.65
CA ASP A 292 -2.65 -17.33 -2.96
C ASP A 292 -1.98 -16.33 -3.92
N ALA A 293 -2.65 -15.21 -4.21
CA ALA A 293 -2.12 -14.24 -5.14
C ALA A 293 -1.09 -13.33 -4.45
N ASP A 294 0.11 -13.25 -5.02
CA ASP A 294 1.18 -12.34 -4.59
C ASP A 294 1.11 -10.99 -5.33
N GLY A 295 0.43 -10.95 -6.48
CA GLY A 295 0.34 -9.76 -7.30
C GLY A 295 -0.75 -9.81 -8.37
N LEU A 296 -0.85 -8.70 -9.10
CA LEU A 296 -1.71 -8.54 -10.27
C LEU A 296 -0.85 -8.28 -11.50
N ILE A 297 -1.22 -8.89 -12.63
CA ILE A 297 -0.68 -8.55 -13.95
C ILE A 297 -1.77 -7.95 -14.83
N VAL A 298 -1.36 -7.15 -15.80
CA VAL A 298 -2.25 -6.59 -16.81
C VAL A 298 -1.95 -7.19 -18.18
N LEU A 299 -3.00 -7.68 -18.84
CA LEU A 299 -2.95 -8.08 -20.24
C LEU A 299 -3.53 -6.92 -21.07
N PRO A 300 -2.76 -6.41 -22.05
CA PRO A 300 -3.23 -5.35 -22.94
C PRO A 300 -4.49 -5.71 -23.69
N ILE A 301 -5.24 -4.69 -24.13
CA ILE A 301 -6.43 -4.84 -24.97
C ILE A 301 -6.10 -5.70 -26.19
N GLY A 302 -7.02 -6.62 -26.53
CA GLY A 302 -6.89 -7.51 -27.69
C GLY A 302 -5.97 -8.72 -27.48
N THR A 303 -5.27 -8.82 -26.35
CA THR A 303 -4.40 -9.97 -26.08
C THR A 303 -5.21 -11.26 -25.99
N THR A 304 -4.87 -12.23 -26.85
CA THR A 304 -5.48 -13.57 -26.85
C THR A 304 -4.57 -14.63 -26.25
N VAL A 305 -3.25 -14.45 -26.40
CA VAL A 305 -2.23 -15.38 -25.88
C VAL A 305 -1.03 -14.58 -25.38
N MET A 306 -0.52 -14.94 -24.20
CA MET A 306 0.84 -14.60 -23.76
C MET A 306 1.61 -15.89 -23.58
N GLN A 307 2.78 -16.01 -24.19
CA GLN A 307 3.58 -17.22 -24.16
C GLN A 307 4.32 -17.38 -22.83
N GLU A 308 4.67 -18.61 -22.49
CA GLU A 308 5.62 -18.90 -21.41
C GLU A 308 6.93 -18.08 -21.62
N GLY A 309 7.54 -17.61 -20.54
CA GLY A 309 8.75 -16.78 -20.57
C GLY A 309 8.51 -15.31 -20.95
N THR A 310 7.30 -14.92 -21.38
CA THR A 310 6.98 -13.50 -21.61
C THR A 310 7.17 -12.72 -20.33
N LEU A 311 7.95 -11.62 -20.38
CA LEU A 311 8.09 -10.71 -19.26
C LEU A 311 6.79 -9.90 -19.05
N VAL A 312 6.23 -10.01 -17.89
CA VAL A 312 5.01 -9.30 -17.50
C VAL A 312 5.27 -8.35 -16.33
N ARG A 313 4.58 -7.23 -16.34
CA ARG A 313 4.62 -6.28 -15.24
C ARG A 313 3.74 -6.79 -14.11
N VAL A 314 4.35 -7.14 -12.99
CA VAL A 314 3.67 -7.59 -11.77
C VAL A 314 3.56 -6.43 -10.79
N ARG A 315 2.34 -6.10 -10.38
CA ARG A 315 2.05 -5.18 -9.29
C ARG A 315 1.77 -6.01 -8.04
N PRO A 316 2.58 -5.93 -6.98
CA PRO A 316 2.32 -6.63 -5.72
C PRO A 316 0.98 -6.24 -5.10
N ILE A 317 0.33 -7.21 -4.46
CA ILE A 317 -0.85 -7.00 -3.61
C ILE A 317 -0.34 -6.92 -2.17
N GLN A 318 -0.28 -5.72 -1.60
CA GLN A 318 0.11 -5.51 -0.19
C GLN A 318 -0.67 -4.35 0.39
#